data_0a33e79dd743d3d71e3013fd85dd89ea
#
_entry.id   0a33e79dd743d3d71e3013fd85dd89ea
#
_cell.length_a   1.000
_cell.length_b   1.000
_cell.length_c   1.000
_cell.angle_alpha   90.00
_cell.angle_beta   90.00
_cell.angle_gamma   90.00
#
_symmetry.space_group_name_H-M   'P 1'
#
loop_
_entity.id
_entity.type
_entity.pdbx_description
1 polymer ?
#
loop_
_entity_poly.entity_id
_entity_poly.type
_entity_poly.pdbx_seq_one_letter_code
_entity_poly.pdbx_strand_id
1 'polypeptide(L)'
;MAGVLDAECRYAGKLVRFGYIELEEVRGNFLPPYEKIKAHEFHYFDSSENGRACIATKPATGKKYSCIVSGEHYWLGFPHLYYPSNPHFAESFVRKASKYKIV
;
A
#
# COMPACT_ATOMS: atom_id res chain seq x y z
N MET A 1 -14.62 8.36 8.76
CA MET A 1 -13.21 8.38 8.32
C MET A 1 -12.42 9.30 9.24
N ALA A 2 -11.15 8.99 9.44
CA ALA A 2 -10.32 9.76 10.37
C ALA A 2 -9.82 11.10 9.81
N GLY A 3 -10.10 11.41 8.55
CA GLY A 3 -9.69 12.66 7.93
C GLY A 3 -8.24 12.75 7.49
N VAL A 4 -7.51 11.63 7.53
CA VAL A 4 -6.13 11.57 7.08
C VAL A 4 -6.04 11.71 5.55
N LEU A 5 -7.03 11.16 4.86
CA LEU A 5 -7.13 11.20 3.41
C LEU A 5 -8.52 11.73 3.02
N ASP A 6 -8.55 12.70 2.11
CA ASP A 6 -9.81 13.22 1.56
C ASP A 6 -10.30 12.26 0.48
N ALA A 7 -10.93 11.19 0.92
CA ALA A 7 -11.43 10.15 0.04
C ALA A 7 -12.66 9.48 0.64
N GLU A 8 -13.44 8.84 -0.21
CA GLU A 8 -14.65 8.12 0.15
C GLU A 8 -14.47 6.66 -0.18
N CYS A 9 -14.82 5.78 0.77
CA CYS A 9 -14.75 4.34 0.58
C CYS A 9 -16.17 3.79 0.45
N ARG A 10 -16.46 3.04 -0.61
CA ARG A 10 -17.80 2.55 -0.92
C ARG A 10 -17.80 1.05 -1.18
N TYR A 11 -18.90 0.40 -0.77
CA TYR A 11 -19.13 -0.99 -1.13
C TYR A 11 -19.48 -1.06 -2.63
N ALA A 12 -18.66 -1.80 -3.38
CA ALA A 12 -18.81 -1.87 -4.84
C ALA A 12 -19.85 -2.92 -5.29
N GLY A 13 -20.32 -3.78 -4.38
CA GLY A 13 -21.28 -4.84 -4.71
C GLY A 13 -20.66 -6.02 -5.43
N LYS A 14 -19.38 -5.98 -5.72
CA LYS A 14 -18.63 -7.06 -6.38
C LYS A 14 -17.18 -7.02 -5.91
N LEU A 15 -16.45 -8.07 -6.18
CA LEU A 15 -15.03 -8.14 -5.87
C LEU A 15 -14.26 -7.13 -6.74
N VAL A 16 -13.67 -6.13 -6.10
CA VAL A 16 -12.95 -5.06 -6.81
C VAL A 16 -11.59 -5.57 -7.28
N ARG A 17 -10.83 -6.18 -6.37
CA ARG A 17 -9.54 -6.76 -6.67
C ARG A 17 -9.34 -8.02 -5.85
N PHE A 18 -8.66 -8.98 -6.45
CA PHE A 18 -8.39 -10.27 -5.82
C PHE A 18 -7.08 -10.84 -6.33
N GLY A 19 -6.29 -11.37 -5.42
CA GLY A 19 -5.13 -12.19 -5.73
C GLY A 19 -3.82 -11.58 -5.29
N TYR A 20 -2.74 -12.24 -5.71
CA TYR A 20 -1.39 -11.86 -5.37
C TYR A 20 -0.90 -10.75 -6.29
N ILE A 21 -0.14 -9.84 -5.70
CA ILE A 21 0.49 -8.73 -6.43
C ILE A 21 1.90 -8.52 -5.91
N GLU A 22 2.69 -7.81 -6.69
CA GLU A 22 3.98 -7.31 -6.27
C GLU A 22 3.94 -5.78 -6.34
N LEU A 23 4.21 -5.13 -5.21
CA LEU A 23 4.23 -3.67 -5.11
C LEU A 23 5.65 -3.17 -5.32
N GLU A 24 5.80 -2.17 -6.18
CA GLU A 24 7.06 -1.48 -6.38
C GLU A 24 6.94 -0.05 -5.85
N GLU A 25 7.86 0.32 -4.96
CA GLU A 25 7.86 1.65 -4.34
C GLU A 25 8.28 2.69 -5.37
N VAL A 26 7.51 3.78 -5.46
CA VAL A 26 7.81 4.89 -6.36
C VAL A 26 8.36 6.09 -5.60
N ARG A 27 7.77 6.40 -4.43
CA ARG A 27 8.08 7.62 -3.70
C ARG A 27 9.19 7.50 -2.67
N GLY A 28 9.51 6.30 -2.23
CA GLY A 28 10.58 6.09 -1.26
C GLY A 28 10.21 6.41 0.19
N ASN A 29 8.91 6.37 0.53
CA ASN A 29 8.48 6.72 1.89
C ASN A 29 8.73 5.62 2.92
N PHE A 30 8.47 4.36 2.58
CA PHE A 30 8.66 3.23 3.49
C PHE A 30 9.65 2.20 2.97
N LEU A 31 9.79 2.08 1.65
CA LEU A 31 10.81 1.29 1.01
C LEU A 31 11.70 2.23 0.20
N PRO A 32 12.97 1.90 -0.01
CA PRO A 32 13.78 2.63 -1.00
C PRO A 32 13.09 2.61 -2.36
N PRO A 33 13.25 3.66 -3.20
CA PRO A 33 12.64 3.68 -4.52
C PRO A 33 13.02 2.45 -5.34
N TYR A 34 12.04 1.91 -6.06
CA TYR A 34 12.14 0.74 -6.93
C TYR A 34 12.27 -0.60 -6.19
N GLU A 35 12.30 -0.63 -4.87
CA GLU A 35 12.21 -1.88 -4.14
C GLU A 35 10.80 -2.42 -4.17
N LYS A 36 10.69 -3.76 -4.09
CA LYS A 36 9.41 -4.46 -4.24
C LYS A 36 9.06 -5.24 -3.00
N ILE A 37 7.77 -5.38 -2.75
CA ILE A 37 7.24 -6.21 -1.68
C ILE A 37 6.03 -6.98 -2.21
N LYS A 38 5.92 -8.25 -1.82
CA LYS A 38 4.78 -9.08 -2.21
C LYS A 38 3.58 -8.76 -1.33
N ALA A 39 2.40 -8.84 -1.92
CA ALA A 39 1.16 -8.50 -1.23
C ALA A 39 0.01 -9.32 -1.78
N HIS A 40 -1.14 -9.18 -1.13
CA HIS A 40 -2.37 -9.86 -1.50
C HIS A 40 -3.53 -8.87 -1.34
N GLU A 41 -4.45 -8.87 -2.29
CA GLU A 41 -5.67 -8.07 -2.23
C GLU A 41 -6.90 -8.97 -2.26
N PHE A 42 -7.91 -8.60 -1.46
CA PHE A 42 -9.22 -9.20 -1.49
C PHE A 42 -10.18 -8.19 -0.88
N HIS A 43 -10.90 -7.43 -1.73
CA HIS A 43 -11.81 -6.43 -1.18
C HIS A 43 -12.99 -6.16 -2.12
N TYR A 44 -14.14 -5.91 -1.48
CA TYR A 44 -15.38 -5.53 -2.14
C TYR A 44 -15.67 -4.04 -2.04
N PHE A 45 -14.87 -3.31 -1.27
CA PHE A 45 -14.95 -1.86 -1.17
C PHE A 45 -13.93 -1.23 -2.10
N ASP A 46 -14.21 -0.03 -2.56
CA ASP A 46 -13.27 0.74 -3.33
C ASP A 46 -13.21 2.16 -2.78
N SER A 47 -12.10 2.84 -3.01
CA SER A 47 -11.86 4.20 -2.57
C SER A 47 -11.84 5.15 -3.76
N SER A 48 -12.29 6.38 -3.54
CA SER A 48 -12.19 7.42 -4.55
C SER A 48 -10.74 7.84 -4.79
N GLU A 49 -9.82 7.52 -3.87
CA GLU A 49 -8.40 7.78 -4.02
C GLU A 49 -7.61 6.55 -3.59
N ASN A 50 -7.04 5.84 -4.54
CA ASN A 50 -6.22 4.64 -4.29
C ASN A 50 -4.72 4.91 -4.32
N GLY A 51 -4.32 6.12 -4.70
CA GLY A 51 -2.94 6.57 -4.59
C GLY A 51 -2.03 6.21 -5.74
N ARG A 52 -0.80 6.72 -5.66
CA ARG A 52 0.23 6.55 -6.69
C ARG A 52 1.61 6.30 -6.10
N ALA A 53 1.69 5.97 -4.83
CA ALA A 53 2.99 5.77 -4.17
C ALA A 53 3.65 4.46 -4.57
N CYS A 54 2.88 3.49 -5.06
CA CYS A 54 3.39 2.21 -5.54
C CYS A 54 2.75 1.82 -6.86
N ILE A 55 3.45 0.96 -7.59
CA ILE A 55 2.90 0.28 -8.76
C ILE A 55 2.72 -1.18 -8.41
N ALA A 56 1.49 -1.68 -8.53
CA ALA A 56 1.16 -3.08 -8.32
C ALA A 56 1.24 -3.82 -9.65
N THR A 57 1.87 -4.97 -9.65
CA THR A 57 1.90 -5.88 -10.80
C THR A 57 1.28 -7.20 -10.40
N LYS A 58 0.36 -7.70 -11.20
CA LYS A 58 -0.20 -9.05 -11.03
C LYS A 58 0.69 -10.03 -11.77
N PRO A 59 1.44 -10.90 -11.06
CA PRO A 59 2.38 -11.81 -11.74
C PRO A 59 1.70 -12.75 -12.74
N ALA A 60 0.46 -13.17 -12.43
CA ALA A 60 -0.26 -14.13 -13.27
C ALA A 60 -0.66 -13.54 -14.63
N THR A 61 -0.92 -12.23 -14.73
CA THR A 61 -1.42 -11.60 -15.95
C THR A 61 -0.51 -10.50 -16.49
N GLY A 62 0.45 -10.04 -15.69
CA GLY A 62 1.30 -8.90 -16.04
C GLY A 62 0.60 -7.56 -15.93
N LYS A 63 -0.64 -7.53 -15.47
CA LYS A 63 -1.42 -6.30 -15.33
C LYS A 63 -0.83 -5.40 -14.27
N LYS A 64 -0.77 -4.09 -14.55
CA LYS A 64 -0.20 -3.09 -13.63
C LYS A 64 -1.21 -2.01 -13.33
N TYR A 65 -1.15 -1.48 -12.10
CA TYR A 65 -1.95 -0.33 -11.71
C TYR A 65 -1.27 0.40 -10.55
N SER A 66 -1.57 1.70 -10.43
CA SER A 66 -1.07 2.51 -9.32
C SER A 66 -1.91 2.27 -8.08
N CYS A 67 -1.28 2.31 -6.92
CA CYS A 67 -1.97 2.20 -5.64
C CYS A 67 -1.11 2.78 -4.52
N ILE A 68 -1.65 2.77 -3.32
CA ILE A 68 -1.04 3.24 -2.07
C ILE A 68 -0.96 4.77 -2.02
N VAL A 69 -1.51 5.31 -0.96
CA VAL A 69 -1.30 6.70 -0.57
C VAL A 69 -0.32 6.67 0.60
N SER A 70 0.84 7.26 0.42
CA SER A 70 1.84 7.27 1.49
C SER A 70 2.46 8.64 1.67
N GLY A 71 2.94 8.89 2.87
CA GLY A 71 3.70 10.05 3.24
C GLY A 71 4.77 9.64 4.22
N GLU A 72 5.37 10.61 4.89
CA GLU A 72 6.43 10.33 5.85
C GLU A 72 5.94 9.52 7.04
N HIS A 73 4.68 9.71 7.44
CA HIS A 73 4.11 9.13 8.65
C HIS A 73 2.92 8.23 8.41
N TYR A 74 2.58 7.91 7.16
CA TYR A 74 1.43 7.06 6.87
C TYR A 74 1.62 6.25 5.60
N TRP A 75 0.90 5.14 5.54
CA TRP A 75 0.84 4.23 4.40
C TRP A 75 -0.58 3.67 4.36
N LEU A 76 -1.33 3.98 3.32
CA LEU A 76 -2.75 3.65 3.22
C LEU A 76 -3.03 2.90 1.94
N GLY A 77 -3.81 1.83 2.03
CA GLY A 77 -4.22 1.05 0.87
C GLY A 77 -4.90 -0.24 1.27
N PHE A 78 -5.40 -0.95 0.26
CA PHE A 78 -6.05 -2.25 0.47
C PHE A 78 -5.08 -3.43 0.49
N PRO A 79 -3.90 -3.39 -0.17
CA PRO A 79 -3.00 -4.55 -0.18
C PRO A 79 -2.57 -4.97 1.21
N HIS A 80 -2.56 -6.28 1.44
CA HIS A 80 -2.02 -6.90 2.64
C HIS A 80 -0.60 -7.34 2.35
N LEU A 81 0.37 -6.74 3.02
CA LEU A 81 1.78 -6.96 2.73
C LEU A 81 2.29 -8.26 3.33
N TYR A 82 3.10 -8.98 2.56
CA TYR A 82 3.86 -10.11 3.07
C TYR A 82 5.24 -9.62 3.48
N TYR A 83 5.40 -9.26 4.73
CA TYR A 83 6.60 -8.58 5.24
C TYR A 83 7.89 -9.38 5.04
N PRO A 84 7.90 -10.73 5.16
CA PRO A 84 9.13 -11.48 4.92
C PRO A 84 9.69 -11.34 3.50
N SER A 85 8.86 -10.95 2.52
CA SER A 85 9.34 -10.77 1.15
C SER A 85 10.23 -9.54 0.97
N ASN A 86 10.10 -8.56 1.89
CA ASN A 86 11.01 -7.42 1.95
C ASN A 86 11.06 -6.87 3.37
N PRO A 87 12.02 -7.33 4.19
CA PRO A 87 12.14 -6.90 5.60
C PRO A 87 12.36 -5.41 5.77
N HIS A 88 12.80 -4.70 4.75
CA HIS A 88 13.04 -3.25 4.82
C HIS A 88 11.77 -2.48 5.16
N PHE A 89 10.58 -2.97 4.78
CA PHE A 89 9.34 -2.29 5.09
C PHE A 89 9.07 -2.27 6.60
N ALA A 90 9.12 -3.42 7.25
CA ALA A 90 8.91 -3.52 8.68
C ALA A 90 9.98 -2.75 9.45
N GLU A 91 11.22 -2.81 8.99
CA GLU A 91 12.34 -2.06 9.57
C GLU A 91 12.10 -0.55 9.47
N SER A 92 11.68 -0.06 8.32
CA SER A 92 11.31 1.34 8.11
C SER A 92 10.18 1.77 9.04
N PHE A 93 9.16 0.94 9.15
CA PHE A 93 8.01 1.22 10.01
C PHE A 93 8.44 1.37 11.48
N VAL A 94 9.24 0.44 11.97
CA VAL A 94 9.73 0.48 13.35
C VAL A 94 10.61 1.70 13.57
N ARG A 95 11.49 2.03 12.62
CA ARG A 95 12.37 3.19 12.72
C ARG A 95 11.57 4.48 12.78
N LYS A 96 10.55 4.63 11.93
CA LYS A 96 9.68 5.81 11.95
C LYS A 96 8.92 5.93 13.26
N ALA A 97 8.41 4.82 13.77
CA ALA A 97 7.69 4.78 15.04
C ALA A 97 8.61 5.17 16.21
N SER A 98 9.86 4.71 16.20
CA SER A 98 10.81 5.02 17.26
C SER A 98 11.22 6.49 17.30
N LYS A 99 11.09 7.19 16.17
CA LYS A 99 11.39 8.62 16.09
C LYS A 99 10.21 9.50 16.43
N TYR A 100 9.03 8.94 16.50
CA TYR A 100 7.82 9.70 16.81
C TYR A 100 7.73 9.93 18.31
N LYS A 101 7.62 11.20 18.71
CA LYS A 101 7.48 11.56 20.11
C LYS A 101 6.06 12.03 20.39
N ILE A 102 5.43 11.40 21.34
CA ILE A 102 4.15 11.83 21.89
C ILE A 102 4.47 12.65 23.12
N VAL A 103 4.13 13.92 23.07
CA VAL A 103 4.39 14.85 24.17
C VAL A 103 3.08 15.16 24.90
#